data_f80841ea85caf08c309c90fa2f44560f
#
_entry.id   f80841ea85caf08c309c90fa2f44560f
#
_cell.length_a   1.000
_cell.length_b   1.000
_cell.length_c   1.000
_cell.angle_alpha   90.00
_cell.angle_beta   90.00
_cell.angle_gamma   90.00
#
_symmetry.space_group_name_H-M   'P 1'
#
loop_
_entity.id
_entity.type
_entity.pdbx_description
1 polymer ?
#
loop_
_entity_poly.entity_id
_entity_poly.type
_entity_poly.pdbx_seq_one_letter_code
_entity_poly.pdbx_strand_id
1 'polypeptide(L)'
;MIDADLLRRIRNDLPMPVTIAALGRDGPPSKWSEGYFRFLCPNCGEMRATVNSRNNLAHCFSCQKNLNNIDLLIQLDYDFLSAVALLERFLNEHQAKRSAQK
;
A
#
# COMPACT_ATOMS: atom_id res chain seq x y z
N MET A 1 -13.33 -4.22 -16.15
CA MET A 1 -13.79 -2.84 -15.79
C MET A 1 -13.52 -2.57 -14.32
N ILE A 2 -13.01 -1.38 -14.03
CA ILE A 2 -12.77 -0.95 -12.66
C ILE A 2 -14.03 -0.36 -12.08
N ASP A 3 -14.51 -0.88 -10.97
CA ASP A 3 -15.69 -0.36 -10.31
C ASP A 3 -15.36 0.21 -8.92
N ALA A 4 -16.30 0.95 -8.34
CA ALA A 4 -16.10 1.60 -7.05
C ALA A 4 -15.90 0.61 -5.92
N ASP A 5 -16.53 -0.56 -6.00
CA ASP A 5 -16.36 -1.59 -4.98
C ASP A 5 -14.94 -2.17 -4.97
N LEU A 6 -14.37 -2.41 -6.15
CA LEU A 6 -12.99 -2.89 -6.24
C LEU A 6 -12.04 -1.87 -5.64
N LEU A 7 -12.21 -0.59 -5.98
CA LEU A 7 -11.34 0.46 -5.44
C LEU A 7 -11.45 0.55 -3.92
N ARG A 8 -12.67 0.44 -3.39
CA ARG A 8 -12.90 0.45 -1.94
C ARG A 8 -12.20 -0.72 -1.27
N ARG A 9 -12.31 -1.93 -1.85
CA ARG A 9 -11.66 -3.12 -1.28
C ARG A 9 -10.14 -3.02 -1.32
N ILE A 10 -9.58 -2.47 -2.38
CA ILE A 10 -8.14 -2.24 -2.47
C ILE A 10 -7.68 -1.29 -1.36
N ARG A 11 -8.43 -0.23 -1.11
CA ARG A 11 -8.07 0.74 -0.08
C ARG A 11 -8.24 0.19 1.34
N ASN A 12 -9.28 -0.60 1.58
CA ASN A 12 -9.66 -0.99 2.94
C ASN A 12 -9.26 -2.40 3.32
N ASP A 13 -9.26 -3.35 2.37
CA ASP A 13 -9.07 -4.77 2.68
C ASP A 13 -7.65 -5.26 2.38
N LEU A 14 -6.84 -4.47 1.69
CA LEU A 14 -5.44 -4.79 1.40
C LEU A 14 -4.54 -3.93 2.28
N PRO A 15 -3.97 -4.47 3.36
CA PRO A 15 -3.08 -3.67 4.21
C PRO A 15 -1.86 -3.17 3.45
N MET A 16 -1.48 -1.92 3.66
CA MET A 16 -0.32 -1.34 2.97
C MET A 16 0.98 -2.11 3.23
N PRO A 17 1.24 -2.63 4.44
CA PRO A 17 2.43 -3.47 4.61
C PRO A 17 2.46 -4.69 3.71
N VAL A 18 1.30 -5.30 3.43
CA VAL A 18 1.20 -6.43 2.49
C VAL A 18 1.53 -5.97 1.08
N THR A 19 1.01 -4.82 0.66
CA THR A 19 1.31 -4.24 -0.66
C THR A 19 2.80 -4.02 -0.84
N ILE A 20 3.44 -3.40 0.14
CA ILE A 20 4.87 -3.08 0.06
C ILE A 20 5.70 -4.35 0.04
N ALA A 21 5.35 -5.35 0.84
CA ALA A 21 6.03 -6.64 0.82
C ALA A 21 5.87 -7.34 -0.54
N ALA A 22 4.68 -7.27 -1.13
CA ALA A 22 4.41 -7.89 -2.42
C ALA A 22 5.16 -7.21 -3.57
N LEU A 23 5.38 -5.89 -3.47
CA LEU A 23 6.18 -5.16 -4.46
C LEU A 23 7.65 -5.58 -4.44
N GLY A 24 8.15 -6.03 -3.29
CA GLY A 24 9.54 -6.46 -3.16
C GLY A 24 10.52 -5.37 -3.56
N ARG A 25 11.38 -5.66 -4.54
CA ARG A 25 12.40 -4.71 -5.01
C ARG A 25 11.79 -3.45 -5.64
N ASP A 26 10.60 -3.56 -6.19
CA ASP A 26 9.94 -2.43 -6.86
C ASP A 26 9.26 -1.50 -5.86
N GLY A 27 9.15 -1.90 -4.60
CA GLY A 27 8.56 -1.10 -3.56
C GLY A 27 9.58 -0.30 -2.79
N PRO A 28 9.12 0.63 -1.95
CA PRO A 28 10.03 1.42 -1.13
C PRO A 28 10.64 0.57 0.00
N PRO A 29 11.86 0.90 0.44
CA PRO A 29 12.40 0.30 1.66
C PRO A 29 11.46 0.54 2.84
N SER A 30 11.34 -0.44 3.70
CA SER A 30 10.40 -0.40 4.81
C SER A 30 10.96 -1.09 6.05
N LYS A 31 10.37 -0.75 7.20
CA LYS A 31 10.73 -1.39 8.47
C LYS A 31 9.59 -1.27 9.48
N TRP A 32 9.57 -2.16 10.46
CA TRP A 32 8.74 -2.00 11.65
C TRP A 32 9.56 -1.27 12.70
N SER A 33 8.99 -0.23 13.29
CA SER A 33 9.65 0.57 14.30
C SER A 33 8.63 1.02 15.35
N GLU A 34 8.83 0.64 16.60
CA GLU A 34 7.97 1.04 17.71
C GLU A 34 6.49 0.70 17.48
N GLY A 35 6.24 -0.45 16.84
CA GLY A 35 4.87 -0.89 16.57
C GLY A 35 4.25 -0.29 15.31
N TYR A 36 4.97 0.55 14.59
CA TYR A 36 4.49 1.17 13.36
C TYR A 36 5.25 0.68 12.14
N PHE A 37 4.53 0.52 11.03
CA PHE A 37 5.16 0.19 9.75
C PHE A 37 5.57 1.49 9.06
N ARG A 38 6.87 1.65 8.83
CA ARG A 38 7.41 2.85 8.18
C ARG A 38 8.07 2.49 6.88
N PHE A 39 8.02 3.40 5.92
CA PHE A 39 8.66 3.19 4.62
C PHE A 39 9.16 4.50 4.05
N LEU A 40 10.03 4.36 3.05
CA LEU A 40 10.57 5.52 2.34
C LEU A 40 9.46 6.17 1.53
N CYS A 41 9.18 7.44 1.81
CA CYS A 41 8.14 8.16 1.07
C CYS A 41 8.57 8.38 -0.38
N PRO A 42 7.81 7.88 -1.36
CA PRO A 42 8.21 8.06 -2.76
C PRO A 42 8.09 9.50 -3.24
N ASN A 43 7.38 10.35 -2.51
CA ASN A 43 7.22 11.75 -2.89
C ASN A 43 8.41 12.61 -2.47
N CYS A 44 8.90 12.44 -1.23
CA CYS A 44 9.96 13.31 -0.70
C CYS A 44 11.28 12.58 -0.44
N GLY A 45 11.30 11.25 -0.51
CA GLY A 45 12.53 10.48 -0.31
C GLY A 45 12.96 10.31 1.14
N GLU A 46 12.11 10.68 2.10
CA GLU A 46 12.44 10.54 3.52
C GLU A 46 11.80 9.28 4.11
N MET A 47 12.46 8.65 5.05
CA MET A 47 11.99 7.43 5.71
C MET A 47 11.00 7.75 6.83
N ARG A 48 9.97 8.52 6.51
CA ARG A 48 9.03 9.06 7.47
C ARG A 48 7.56 8.80 7.15
N ALA A 49 7.28 7.99 6.14
CA ALA A 49 5.92 7.57 5.85
C ALA A 49 5.53 6.45 6.82
N THR A 50 4.42 6.63 7.52
CA THR A 50 3.98 5.68 8.55
C THR A 50 2.54 5.26 8.25
N VAL A 51 2.28 3.96 8.29
CA VAL A 51 0.94 3.42 8.03
C VAL A 51 0.10 3.46 9.30
N ASN A 52 -1.11 4.01 9.18
CA ASN A 52 -2.13 3.92 10.22
C ASN A 52 -2.99 2.70 9.92
N SER A 53 -2.90 1.68 10.78
CA SER A 53 -3.61 0.42 10.54
C SER A 53 -5.14 0.53 10.65
N ARG A 54 -5.64 1.57 11.30
CA ARG A 54 -7.08 1.75 11.47
C ARG A 54 -7.78 2.13 10.16
N ASN A 55 -7.15 2.99 9.36
CA ASN A 55 -7.76 3.45 8.12
C ASN A 55 -6.97 3.04 6.88
N ASN A 56 -5.88 2.30 7.07
CA ASN A 56 -5.02 1.81 5.99
C ASN A 56 -4.49 2.96 5.11
N LEU A 57 -4.15 4.08 5.73
CA LEU A 57 -3.53 5.22 5.06
C LEU A 57 -2.13 5.41 5.61
N ALA A 58 -1.22 5.83 4.75
CA ALA A 58 0.11 6.24 5.17
C ALA A 58 0.15 7.76 5.23
N HIS A 59 0.85 8.28 6.22
CA HIS A 59 1.11 9.71 6.34
C HIS A 59 2.60 9.93 6.42
N CYS A 60 3.13 10.80 5.57
CA CYS A 60 4.53 11.18 5.63
C CYS A 60 4.68 12.43 6.50
N PHE A 61 5.42 12.31 7.59
CA PHE A 61 5.61 13.41 8.54
C PHE A 61 6.61 14.45 8.04
N SER A 62 7.29 14.17 6.92
CA SER A 62 8.21 15.12 6.30
C SER A 62 7.50 16.04 5.30
N CYS A 63 6.78 15.46 4.34
CA CYS A 63 6.11 16.25 3.30
C CYS A 63 4.60 16.43 3.55
N GLN A 64 4.07 15.85 4.60
CA GLN A 64 2.66 15.97 5.03
C GLN A 64 1.65 15.39 4.04
N LYS A 65 2.06 14.46 3.18
CA LYS A 65 1.15 13.81 2.26
C LYS A 65 0.55 12.54 2.86
N ASN A 66 -0.70 12.27 2.50
CA ASN A 66 -1.37 11.01 2.81
C ASN A 66 -1.43 10.16 1.57
N LEU A 67 -1.21 8.85 1.72
CA LEU A 67 -1.19 7.91 0.60
C LEU A 67 -2.03 6.69 0.95
N ASN A 68 -2.87 6.25 0.01
CA ASN A 68 -3.47 4.92 0.08
C ASN A 68 -2.68 3.99 -0.85
N ASN A 69 -3.13 2.74 -1.01
CA ASN A 69 -2.44 1.79 -1.88
C ASN A 69 -2.30 2.28 -3.32
N ILE A 70 -3.35 2.92 -3.83
CA ILE A 70 -3.34 3.41 -5.22
C ILE A 70 -2.38 4.59 -5.33
N ASP A 71 -2.46 5.54 -4.41
CA ASP A 71 -1.58 6.69 -4.40
C ASP A 71 -0.11 6.27 -4.32
N LEU A 72 0.19 5.25 -3.51
CA LEU A 72 1.54 4.73 -3.38
C LEU A 72 2.09 4.26 -4.73
N LEU A 73 1.31 3.45 -5.46
CA LEU A 73 1.79 2.93 -6.74
C LEU A 73 1.92 4.03 -7.79
N ILE A 74 1.02 5.01 -7.79
CA ILE A 74 1.13 6.16 -8.70
C ILE A 74 2.40 6.95 -8.41
N GLN A 75 2.75 7.13 -7.14
CA GLN A 75 4.00 7.80 -6.78
C GLN A 75 5.23 6.97 -7.16
N LEU A 76 5.09 5.66 -7.34
CA LEU A 76 6.14 4.78 -7.81
C LEU A 76 6.15 4.64 -9.34
N ASP A 77 5.49 5.56 -10.04
CA ASP A 77 5.45 5.65 -11.50
C ASP A 77 4.57 4.62 -12.22
N TYR A 78 3.69 3.96 -11.51
CA TYR A 78 2.66 3.14 -12.17
C TYR A 78 1.55 4.07 -12.67
N ASP A 79 0.99 3.76 -13.85
CA ASP A 79 -0.23 4.45 -14.25
C ASP A 79 -1.43 3.88 -13.48
N PHE A 80 -2.57 4.57 -13.52
CA PHE A 80 -3.72 4.18 -12.71
C PHE A 80 -4.22 2.77 -13.03
N LEU A 81 -4.35 2.43 -14.31
CA LEU A 81 -4.88 1.12 -14.70
C LEU A 81 -3.92 -0.01 -14.29
N SER A 82 -2.62 0.19 -14.50
CA SER A 82 -1.62 -0.80 -14.10
C SER A 82 -1.58 -0.94 -12.57
N ALA A 83 -1.69 0.17 -11.85
CA ALA A 83 -1.70 0.14 -10.39
C ALA A 83 -2.89 -0.66 -9.87
N VAL A 84 -4.09 -0.41 -10.39
CA VAL A 84 -5.28 -1.11 -9.95
C VAL A 84 -5.21 -2.59 -10.27
N ALA A 85 -4.74 -2.95 -11.47
CA ALA A 85 -4.63 -4.35 -11.86
C ALA A 85 -3.65 -5.12 -10.94
N LEU A 86 -2.52 -4.51 -10.63
CA LEU A 86 -1.54 -5.13 -9.75
C LEU A 86 -2.07 -5.25 -8.32
N LEU A 87 -2.73 -4.21 -7.82
CA LEU A 87 -3.30 -4.22 -6.48
C LEU A 87 -4.44 -5.22 -6.36
N GLU A 88 -5.24 -5.39 -7.39
CA GLU A 88 -6.27 -6.42 -7.42
C GLU A 88 -5.66 -7.82 -7.27
N ARG A 89 -4.57 -8.08 -7.96
CA ARG A 89 -3.84 -9.35 -7.83
C ARG A 89 -3.34 -9.55 -6.40
N PHE A 90 -2.73 -8.52 -5.81
CA PHE A 90 -2.25 -8.60 -4.43
C PHE A 90 -3.40 -8.82 -3.44
N LEU A 91 -4.53 -8.15 -3.66
CA LEU A 91 -5.71 -8.33 -2.82
C LEU A 91 -6.21 -9.76 -2.86
N ASN A 92 -6.34 -10.32 -4.07
CA ASN A 92 -6.81 -11.70 -4.24
C ASN A 92 -5.86 -12.70 -3.59
N GLU A 93 -4.55 -12.51 -3.76
CA GLU A 93 -3.54 -13.38 -3.14
C GLU A 93 -3.60 -13.27 -1.61
N HIS A 94 -3.76 -12.08 -1.09
CA HIS A 94 -3.84 -11.85 0.36
C HIS A 94 -5.08 -12.55 0.95
N GLN A 95 -6.22 -12.40 0.30
CA GLN A 95 -7.47 -13.03 0.76
C GLN A 95 -7.40 -14.55 0.67
N ALA A 96 -6.75 -15.08 -0.37
CA ALA A 96 -6.56 -16.53 -0.50
C ALA A 96 -5.69 -17.07 0.63
N LYS A 97 -4.62 -16.37 0.99
CA LYS A 97 -3.75 -16.78 2.11
C LYS A 97 -4.50 -16.76 3.44
N ARG A 98 -5.33 -15.75 3.66
CA ARG A 98 -6.12 -15.69 4.89
C ARG A 98 -7.11 -16.84 4.98
N SER A 99 -7.73 -17.21 3.87
CA SER A 99 -8.66 -18.34 3.82
C SER A 99 -7.93 -19.65 4.08
N ALA A 100 -6.71 -19.80 3.58
CA ALA A 100 -5.93 -21.03 3.75
C ALA A 100 -5.40 -21.21 5.17
N GLN A 101 -5.39 -20.16 5.98
CA GLN A 101 -4.86 -20.22 7.35
C GLN A 101 -5.88 -20.58 8.41
N LYS A 102 -7.07 -20.94 8.03
CA LYS A 102 -8.10 -21.33 8.99
C LYS A 102 -7.81 -22.70 9.61
#